data_1ae3bc18442bfdb7e573c057f08082ea
#
_entry.id   1ae3bc18442bfdb7e573c057f08082ea
#
_cell.length_a   1.000
_cell.length_b   1.000
_cell.length_c   1.000
_cell.angle_alpha   90.00
_cell.angle_beta   90.00
_cell.angle_gamma   90.00
#
_symmetry.space_group_name_H-M   'P 1'
#
loop_
_entity.id
_entity.type
_entity.pdbx_description
1 polymer ?
#
loop_
_entity_poly.entity_id
_entity_poly.type
_entity_poly.pdbx_seq_one_letter_code
_entity_poly.pdbx_strand_id
1 'polypeptide(L)'
;MSVNDNYTKEINEEKFDFEECIIKESSFDRIDFSKSTFKECDLSLIQFSSCEFSKKTINVSNKTFANEFNMIDIRTILNSPPLDKIVLENIFGINSSDVKEYLIDLTSKIEFQSIFISYSFADKQFAKKINETLNRRGIMTFLWEYDSPGGKSLKNIMSSNIKNKDRVLFIASENSIKSKACQFELSKGREKQEITWNDVFFPIHIDNFLFDLEKEKIRPIESQGEYWKNIQELRKLNSLDFSNFTDAKIIDEHKFEKLIYRLLKGLRK
;
A
#
# COMPACT_ATOMS: atom_id res chain seq x y z
N MET A 1 -23.56 10.17 -30.12
CA MET A 1 -23.32 11.35 -29.29
C MET A 1 -21.84 11.33 -28.92
N SER A 2 -21.02 12.21 -29.46
CA SER A 2 -19.60 12.28 -29.10
C SER A 2 -19.48 13.14 -27.84
N VAL A 3 -19.05 12.53 -26.74
CA VAL A 3 -18.78 13.26 -25.50
C VAL A 3 -17.30 13.58 -25.46
N ASN A 4 -16.94 14.78 -25.89
CA ASN A 4 -15.65 15.39 -25.66
C ASN A 4 -15.80 16.34 -24.47
N ASP A 5 -15.80 15.85 -23.25
CA ASP A 5 -15.68 16.71 -22.08
C ASP A 5 -14.96 15.97 -20.96
N ASN A 6 -13.90 16.59 -20.44
CA ASN A 6 -13.18 16.19 -19.25
C ASN A 6 -14.11 16.27 -18.03
N TYR A 7 -14.78 15.16 -17.71
CA TYR A 7 -15.56 15.05 -16.48
C TYR A 7 -14.66 14.56 -15.34
N THR A 8 -14.19 15.48 -14.52
CA THR A 8 -13.76 15.21 -13.16
C THR A 8 -14.97 15.36 -12.25
N LYS A 9 -15.64 14.28 -11.92
CA LYS A 9 -16.69 14.25 -10.90
C LYS A 9 -16.33 13.20 -9.85
N GLU A 10 -16.20 13.63 -8.59
CA GLU A 10 -16.22 12.73 -7.45
C GLU A 10 -17.63 12.12 -7.39
N ILE A 11 -17.78 10.86 -7.79
CA ILE A 11 -19.08 10.16 -7.76
C ILE A 11 -18.90 8.91 -6.90
N ASN A 12 -19.43 8.98 -5.69
CA ASN A 12 -19.65 7.85 -4.82
C ASN A 12 -20.97 7.15 -5.22
N GLU A 13 -20.89 5.82 -5.49
CA GLU A 13 -22.01 4.85 -5.57
C GLU A 13 -22.93 4.88 -6.80
N GLU A 14 -22.63 5.55 -7.89
CA GLU A 14 -23.50 5.52 -9.08
C GLU A 14 -23.17 4.35 -10.00
N LYS A 15 -24.20 3.64 -10.44
CA LYS A 15 -24.13 2.64 -11.50
C LYS A 15 -24.17 3.36 -12.85
N PHE A 16 -23.20 3.05 -13.74
CA PHE A 16 -23.16 3.55 -15.09
C PHE A 16 -23.57 2.46 -16.08
N ASP A 17 -24.55 2.76 -16.91
CA ASP A 17 -24.94 1.88 -18.01
C ASP A 17 -24.59 2.57 -19.33
N PHE A 18 -23.59 2.03 -20.02
CA PHE A 18 -23.17 2.48 -21.34
C PHE A 18 -23.75 1.52 -22.39
N GLU A 19 -24.57 2.02 -23.27
CA GLU A 19 -25.21 1.23 -24.33
C GLU A 19 -25.06 1.96 -25.67
N GLU A 20 -24.57 1.26 -26.67
CA GLU A 20 -24.38 1.75 -28.06
C GLU A 20 -23.57 3.07 -28.11
N CYS A 21 -22.56 3.19 -27.22
CA CYS A 21 -21.76 4.40 -27.09
C CYS A 21 -20.43 4.30 -27.82
N ILE A 22 -19.95 5.45 -28.31
CA ILE A 22 -18.58 5.62 -28.77
C ILE A 22 -17.89 6.51 -27.74
N ILE A 23 -16.91 5.97 -27.01
CA ILE A 23 -16.12 6.67 -26.02
C ILE A 23 -14.68 6.65 -26.47
N LYS A 24 -14.14 7.80 -26.82
CA LYS A 24 -12.77 7.94 -27.34
C LYS A 24 -12.04 9.08 -26.66
N GLU A 25 -10.71 8.96 -26.56
CA GLU A 25 -9.81 10.01 -26.05
C GLU A 25 -10.26 10.57 -24.68
N SER A 26 -10.77 9.70 -23.82
CA SER A 26 -11.36 10.09 -22.53
C SER A 26 -10.54 9.58 -21.36
N SER A 27 -10.65 10.22 -20.20
CA SER A 27 -9.99 9.83 -18.97
C SER A 27 -11.02 9.62 -17.86
N PHE A 28 -10.90 8.49 -17.18
CA PHE A 28 -11.67 8.17 -15.97
C PHE A 28 -10.71 8.04 -14.79
N ASP A 29 -10.95 8.83 -13.74
CA ASP A 29 -10.11 8.81 -12.53
C ASP A 29 -10.97 8.50 -11.30
N ARG A 30 -10.58 7.50 -10.53
CA ARG A 30 -11.23 7.08 -9.28
C ARG A 30 -12.71 6.74 -9.41
N ILE A 31 -13.09 6.06 -10.49
CA ILE A 31 -14.48 5.65 -10.73
C ILE A 31 -14.65 4.17 -10.40
N ASP A 32 -15.68 3.86 -9.63
CA ASP A 32 -16.12 2.48 -9.38
C ASP A 32 -17.07 2.02 -10.50
N PHE A 33 -16.53 1.21 -11.42
CA PHE A 33 -17.28 0.53 -12.46
C PHE A 33 -17.76 -0.87 -12.05
N SER A 34 -17.60 -1.26 -10.78
CA SER A 34 -17.93 -2.62 -10.31
C SER A 34 -19.37 -3.03 -10.52
N LYS A 35 -20.29 -2.08 -10.63
CA LYS A 35 -21.72 -2.30 -10.92
C LYS A 35 -22.14 -1.82 -12.31
N SER A 36 -21.20 -1.34 -13.12
CA SER A 36 -21.48 -0.72 -14.41
C SER A 36 -21.59 -1.73 -15.53
N THR A 37 -22.29 -1.38 -16.61
CA THR A 37 -22.41 -2.21 -17.81
C THR A 37 -21.87 -1.49 -19.03
N PHE A 38 -21.22 -2.23 -19.92
CA PHE A 38 -20.77 -1.75 -21.24
C PHE A 38 -21.37 -2.68 -22.31
N LYS A 39 -22.34 -2.20 -23.03
CA LYS A 39 -23.04 -2.99 -24.04
C LYS A 39 -22.92 -2.33 -25.41
N GLU A 40 -22.35 -3.04 -26.37
CA GLU A 40 -22.17 -2.58 -27.76
C GLU A 40 -21.42 -1.24 -27.87
N CYS A 41 -20.37 -1.05 -27.06
CA CYS A 41 -19.60 0.18 -27.01
C CYS A 41 -18.29 0.06 -27.80
N ASP A 42 -17.90 1.15 -28.47
CA ASP A 42 -16.55 1.34 -29.02
C ASP A 42 -15.73 2.15 -28.00
N LEU A 43 -14.70 1.52 -27.44
CA LEU A 43 -13.84 2.06 -26.39
C LEU A 43 -12.43 2.17 -26.93
N SER A 44 -11.95 3.37 -27.22
CA SER A 44 -10.62 3.56 -27.81
C SER A 44 -9.90 4.76 -27.18
N LEU A 45 -8.60 4.61 -26.93
CA LEU A 45 -7.74 5.64 -26.35
C LEU A 45 -8.26 6.18 -25.01
N ILE A 46 -8.81 5.30 -24.18
CA ILE A 46 -9.31 5.67 -22.84
C ILE A 46 -8.20 5.46 -21.82
N GLN A 47 -8.08 6.39 -20.87
CA GLN A 47 -7.23 6.25 -19.69
C GLN A 47 -8.09 5.92 -18.47
N PHE A 48 -7.82 4.79 -17.82
CA PHE A 48 -8.40 4.39 -16.54
C PHE A 48 -7.36 4.53 -15.43
N SER A 49 -7.62 5.44 -14.47
CA SER A 49 -6.71 5.74 -13.37
C SER A 49 -7.40 5.50 -12.04
N SER A 50 -6.85 4.61 -11.21
CA SER A 50 -7.40 4.29 -9.88
C SER A 50 -8.87 3.83 -9.88
N CYS A 51 -9.34 3.30 -11.01
CA CYS A 51 -10.71 2.79 -11.15
C CYS A 51 -10.86 1.38 -10.54
N GLU A 52 -12.11 0.96 -10.34
CA GLU A 52 -12.46 -0.38 -9.89
C GLU A 52 -13.41 -1.06 -10.87
N PHE A 53 -13.12 -2.32 -11.23
CA PHE A 53 -13.95 -3.17 -12.08
C PHE A 53 -14.26 -4.48 -11.35
N SER A 54 -15.37 -5.15 -11.69
CA SER A 54 -15.77 -6.42 -11.07
C SER A 54 -16.06 -7.50 -12.10
N LYS A 55 -15.80 -8.76 -11.76
CA LYS A 55 -16.17 -9.93 -12.56
C LYS A 55 -17.67 -10.09 -12.81
N LYS A 56 -18.49 -9.68 -11.84
CA LYS A 56 -19.93 -10.03 -11.83
C LYS A 56 -20.81 -9.00 -12.50
N THR A 57 -20.30 -7.81 -12.74
CA THR A 57 -21.15 -6.62 -13.01
C THR A 57 -20.90 -6.00 -14.36
N ILE A 58 -19.82 -6.36 -15.03
CA ILE A 58 -19.58 -5.89 -16.37
C ILE A 58 -20.26 -6.87 -17.32
N ASN A 59 -21.45 -6.52 -17.74
CA ASN A 59 -22.16 -7.20 -18.80
C ASN A 59 -21.59 -6.73 -20.15
N VAL A 60 -20.32 -7.09 -20.38
CA VAL A 60 -19.64 -6.77 -21.63
C VAL A 60 -20.21 -7.67 -22.70
N SER A 61 -21.01 -7.12 -23.61
CA SER A 61 -21.46 -7.88 -24.77
C SER A 61 -20.28 -8.17 -25.70
N ASN A 62 -20.39 -9.23 -26.47
CA ASN A 62 -19.37 -9.61 -27.49
C ASN A 62 -19.16 -8.53 -28.58
N LYS A 63 -19.97 -7.48 -28.58
CA LYS A 63 -19.88 -6.35 -29.50
C LYS A 63 -19.22 -5.11 -28.86
N THR A 64 -18.89 -5.12 -27.57
CA THR A 64 -18.06 -4.10 -26.95
C THR A 64 -16.61 -4.43 -27.27
N PHE A 65 -15.87 -3.48 -27.81
CA PHE A 65 -14.49 -3.69 -28.24
C PHE A 65 -13.65 -2.42 -28.06
N ALA A 66 -12.36 -2.61 -27.90
CA ALA A 66 -11.36 -1.56 -27.95
C ALA A 66 -10.62 -1.69 -29.30
N ASN A 67 -10.77 -0.71 -30.18
CA ASN A 67 -10.07 -0.68 -31.47
C ASN A 67 -8.59 -0.32 -31.30
N GLU A 68 -8.25 0.42 -30.25
CA GLU A 68 -6.90 0.84 -29.91
C GLU A 68 -6.66 0.65 -28.42
N PHE A 69 -5.38 0.59 -28.03
CA PHE A 69 -5.01 0.34 -26.64
C PHE A 69 -5.56 1.40 -25.70
N ASN A 70 -6.29 0.95 -24.70
CA ASN A 70 -6.66 1.77 -23.55
C ASN A 70 -5.53 1.73 -22.53
N MET A 71 -5.25 2.86 -21.88
CA MET A 71 -4.28 2.93 -20.81
C MET A 71 -4.95 2.58 -19.49
N ILE A 72 -4.34 1.64 -18.77
CA ILE A 72 -4.78 1.24 -17.44
C ILE A 72 -3.62 1.42 -16.46
N ASP A 73 -3.85 2.12 -15.37
CA ASP A 73 -2.84 2.22 -14.33
C ASP A 73 -2.85 0.98 -13.41
N ILE A 74 -1.73 0.78 -12.72
CA ILE A 74 -1.56 -0.36 -11.84
C ILE A 74 -2.56 -0.35 -10.66
N ARG A 75 -3.03 0.82 -10.23
CA ARG A 75 -4.01 0.96 -9.14
C ARG A 75 -5.37 0.44 -9.55
N THR A 76 -5.77 0.69 -10.80
CA THR A 76 -6.99 0.12 -11.36
C THR A 76 -6.94 -1.41 -11.36
N ILE A 77 -5.80 -2.01 -11.70
CA ILE A 77 -5.63 -3.47 -11.63
C ILE A 77 -5.71 -3.98 -10.19
N LEU A 78 -5.07 -3.28 -9.25
CA LEU A 78 -5.02 -3.68 -7.84
C LEU A 78 -6.35 -3.50 -7.10
N ASN A 79 -7.11 -2.47 -7.45
CA ASN A 79 -8.42 -2.22 -6.86
C ASN A 79 -9.48 -3.20 -7.37
N SER A 80 -9.24 -3.81 -8.53
CA SER A 80 -10.18 -4.74 -9.16
C SER A 80 -9.90 -6.19 -8.74
N PRO A 81 -10.92 -7.03 -8.47
CA PRO A 81 -10.74 -8.47 -8.33
C PRO A 81 -10.16 -9.05 -9.64
N PRO A 82 -9.66 -10.30 -9.64
CA PRO A 82 -9.15 -10.91 -10.87
C PRO A 82 -10.17 -10.76 -12.00
N LEU A 83 -9.81 -10.00 -13.02
CA LEU A 83 -10.69 -9.64 -14.14
C LEU A 83 -10.85 -10.82 -15.11
N ASP A 84 -12.05 -10.94 -15.70
CA ASP A 84 -12.28 -11.95 -16.73
C ASP A 84 -11.63 -11.55 -18.04
N LYS A 85 -11.34 -12.58 -18.87
CA LYS A 85 -10.76 -12.43 -20.20
C LYS A 85 -11.53 -11.40 -21.05
N ILE A 86 -12.87 -11.41 -20.99
CA ILE A 86 -13.73 -10.50 -21.76
C ILE A 86 -13.47 -9.03 -21.38
N VAL A 87 -13.28 -8.74 -20.10
CA VAL A 87 -12.97 -7.38 -19.61
C VAL A 87 -11.59 -6.94 -20.12
N LEU A 88 -10.60 -7.83 -20.02
CA LEU A 88 -9.24 -7.54 -20.46
C LEU A 88 -9.19 -7.28 -21.97
N GLU A 89 -9.85 -8.11 -22.77
CA GLU A 89 -9.83 -8.01 -24.23
C GLU A 89 -10.72 -6.87 -24.75
N ASN A 90 -11.95 -6.76 -24.24
CA ASN A 90 -12.96 -5.88 -24.84
C ASN A 90 -12.95 -4.45 -24.25
N ILE A 91 -12.56 -4.28 -22.98
CA ILE A 91 -12.46 -2.94 -22.38
C ILE A 91 -11.05 -2.39 -22.45
N PHE A 92 -10.05 -3.22 -22.17
CA PHE A 92 -8.67 -2.74 -22.13
C PHE A 92 -7.91 -2.94 -23.43
N GLY A 93 -8.47 -3.68 -24.39
CA GLY A 93 -7.81 -3.97 -25.66
C GLY A 93 -6.58 -4.87 -25.51
N ILE A 94 -6.52 -5.63 -24.43
CA ILE A 94 -5.36 -6.43 -24.03
C ILE A 94 -5.59 -7.88 -24.49
N ASN A 95 -4.81 -8.37 -25.44
CA ASN A 95 -4.92 -9.75 -25.89
C ASN A 95 -4.47 -10.72 -24.80
N SER A 96 -5.36 -11.64 -24.40
CA SER A 96 -5.23 -12.46 -23.18
C SER A 96 -4.03 -13.41 -23.15
N SER A 97 -3.47 -13.78 -24.31
CA SER A 97 -2.27 -14.64 -24.37
C SER A 97 -1.02 -13.90 -23.91
N ASP A 98 -0.85 -12.65 -24.34
CA ASP A 98 0.35 -11.87 -24.08
C ASP A 98 0.37 -11.28 -22.67
N VAL A 99 -0.83 -10.97 -22.15
CA VAL A 99 -0.98 -10.38 -20.83
C VAL A 99 -0.87 -11.39 -19.71
N LYS A 100 -1.35 -12.61 -19.93
CA LYS A 100 -1.28 -13.65 -18.91
C LYS A 100 0.18 -13.96 -18.56
N GLU A 101 1.03 -13.99 -19.56
CA GLU A 101 2.46 -14.20 -19.40
C GLU A 101 3.16 -12.97 -18.81
N TYR A 102 2.82 -11.78 -19.29
CA TYR A 102 3.37 -10.50 -18.82
C TYR A 102 2.86 -10.13 -17.41
N LEU A 103 1.58 -10.34 -17.09
CA LEU A 103 1.06 -10.10 -15.73
C LEU A 103 1.55 -11.16 -14.73
N ILE A 104 1.70 -12.40 -15.14
CA ILE A 104 2.34 -13.43 -14.30
C ILE A 104 3.80 -13.06 -14.06
N ASP A 105 4.53 -12.61 -15.08
CA ASP A 105 5.91 -12.16 -14.94
C ASP A 105 6.03 -10.86 -14.14
N LEU A 106 5.13 -9.90 -14.34
CA LEU A 106 5.03 -8.67 -13.54
C LEU A 106 4.61 -8.96 -12.09
N THR A 107 3.62 -9.80 -11.87
CA THR A 107 3.15 -10.14 -10.52
C THR A 107 4.11 -11.07 -9.80
N SER A 108 4.88 -11.89 -10.51
CA SER A 108 5.95 -12.70 -9.92
C SER A 108 7.20 -11.86 -9.60
N LYS A 109 7.44 -10.78 -10.33
CA LYS A 109 8.56 -9.85 -10.11
C LYS A 109 8.20 -8.65 -9.22
N ILE A 110 6.92 -8.27 -9.16
CA ILE A 110 6.41 -7.28 -8.22
C ILE A 110 5.78 -8.07 -7.06
N GLU A 111 6.60 -8.55 -6.15
CA GLU A 111 6.14 -8.85 -4.81
C GLU A 111 5.67 -7.54 -4.19
N PHE A 112 4.37 -7.26 -4.25
CA PHE A 112 3.75 -6.18 -3.50
C PHE A 112 3.85 -6.52 -2.02
N GLN A 113 4.97 -6.17 -1.42
CA GLN A 113 5.10 -6.31 0.02
C GLN A 113 4.15 -5.32 0.68
N SER A 114 3.19 -5.86 1.37
CA SER A 114 2.32 -5.08 2.22
C SER A 114 3.04 -4.79 3.53
N ILE A 115 3.19 -3.50 3.86
CA ILE A 115 4.00 -3.04 4.99
C ILE A 115 3.09 -2.46 6.07
N PHE A 116 3.20 -2.98 7.28
CA PHE A 116 2.64 -2.35 8.46
C PHE A 116 3.63 -1.33 9.03
N ILE A 117 3.22 -0.07 9.18
CA ILE A 117 4.04 0.95 9.81
C ILE A 117 3.69 1.01 11.31
N SER A 118 4.64 0.58 12.13
CA SER A 118 4.57 0.64 13.59
C SER A 118 5.22 1.92 14.09
N TYR A 119 4.50 2.72 14.85
CA TYR A 119 4.95 4.01 15.36
C TYR A 119 4.21 4.44 16.64
N SER A 120 4.81 5.33 17.42
CA SER A 120 4.11 6.01 18.51
C SER A 120 3.22 7.12 17.98
N PHE A 121 2.05 7.32 18.59
CA PHE A 121 1.16 8.43 18.25
C PHE A 121 1.84 9.81 18.26
N ALA A 122 2.81 10.00 19.14
CA ALA A 122 3.61 11.23 19.19
C ALA A 122 4.40 11.48 17.89
N ASP A 123 4.73 10.42 17.13
CA ASP A 123 5.50 10.48 15.89
C ASP A 123 4.62 10.44 14.63
N LYS A 124 3.31 10.64 14.79
CA LYS A 124 2.28 10.53 13.74
C LYS A 124 2.58 11.35 12.50
N GLN A 125 3.08 12.59 12.64
CA GLN A 125 3.35 13.45 11.49
C GLN A 125 4.45 12.86 10.60
N PHE A 126 5.50 12.34 11.22
CA PHE A 126 6.58 11.67 10.50
C PHE A 126 6.11 10.36 9.87
N ALA A 127 5.34 9.54 10.61
CA ALA A 127 4.77 8.30 10.10
C ALA A 127 3.88 8.54 8.87
N LYS A 128 3.02 9.57 8.91
CA LYS A 128 2.19 9.98 7.76
C LYS A 128 3.03 10.37 6.55
N LYS A 129 4.09 11.16 6.74
CA LYS A 129 5.00 11.55 5.66
C LYS A 129 5.68 10.34 5.00
N ILE A 130 6.16 9.38 5.80
CA ILE A 130 6.74 8.14 5.29
C ILE A 130 5.69 7.32 4.53
N ASN A 131 4.48 7.16 5.10
CA ASN A 131 3.37 6.47 4.47
C ASN A 131 3.02 7.06 3.08
N GLU A 132 2.80 8.37 3.01
CA GLU A 132 2.50 9.06 1.74
C GLU A 132 3.64 8.93 0.73
N THR A 133 4.89 8.98 1.21
CA THR A 133 6.07 8.86 0.37
C THR A 133 6.21 7.45 -0.22
N LEU A 134 5.96 6.41 0.58
CA LEU A 134 6.00 5.02 0.12
C LEU A 134 4.83 4.69 -0.81
N ASN A 135 3.61 5.14 -0.47
CA ASN A 135 2.42 4.92 -1.31
C ASN A 135 2.56 5.56 -2.69
N ARG A 136 3.09 6.79 -2.77
CA ARG A 136 3.40 7.45 -4.07
C ARG A 136 4.40 6.67 -4.93
N ARG A 137 5.18 5.78 -4.33
CA ARG A 137 6.17 4.92 -5.01
C ARG A 137 5.70 3.47 -5.19
N GLY A 138 4.40 3.23 -5.00
CA GLY A 138 3.77 1.93 -5.25
C GLY A 138 3.99 0.89 -4.15
N ILE A 139 4.46 1.28 -2.96
CA ILE A 139 4.54 0.38 -1.81
C ILE A 139 3.25 0.48 -1.00
N MET A 140 2.53 -0.63 -0.88
CA MET A 140 1.32 -0.69 -0.06
C MET A 140 1.67 -0.63 1.42
N THR A 141 1.32 0.48 2.07
CA THR A 141 1.53 0.65 3.50
C THR A 141 0.21 0.72 4.26
N PHE A 142 0.22 0.28 5.50
CA PHE A 142 -0.92 0.31 6.41
C PHE A 142 -0.56 1.16 7.64
N LEU A 143 -1.36 2.20 7.88
CA LEU A 143 -1.34 3.03 9.09
C LEU A 143 -2.62 2.79 9.87
N TRP A 144 -2.52 2.31 11.11
CA TRP A 144 -3.67 1.89 11.92
C TRP A 144 -4.76 2.96 12.09
N GLU A 145 -4.41 4.24 12.13
CA GLU A 145 -5.38 5.33 12.28
C GLU A 145 -6.30 5.54 11.08
N TYR A 146 -5.77 5.31 9.88
CA TYR A 146 -6.49 5.59 8.63
C TYR A 146 -7.14 4.33 8.06
N ASP A 147 -6.50 3.18 8.28
CA ASP A 147 -6.85 1.93 7.61
C ASP A 147 -7.59 0.95 8.54
N SER A 148 -7.85 1.37 9.81
CA SER A 148 -8.50 0.50 10.78
C SER A 148 -10.02 0.63 10.73
N PRO A 149 -10.76 -0.49 10.62
CA PRO A 149 -12.21 -0.47 10.69
C PRO A 149 -12.67 -0.04 12.08
N GLY A 150 -13.64 0.89 12.15
CA GLY A 150 -14.24 1.33 13.40
C GLY A 150 -14.84 0.20 14.23
N GLY A 151 -14.81 0.33 15.55
CA GLY A 151 -15.48 -0.61 16.48
C GLY A 151 -14.72 -1.91 16.77
N LYS A 152 -13.57 -2.17 16.17
CA LYS A 152 -12.73 -3.33 16.50
C LYS A 152 -11.68 -2.99 17.57
N SER A 153 -11.33 -3.99 18.37
CA SER A 153 -10.22 -3.86 19.33
C SER A 153 -8.91 -3.55 18.61
N LEU A 154 -8.24 -2.47 19.02
CA LEU A 154 -6.94 -2.06 18.46
C LEU A 154 -5.92 -3.21 18.49
N LYS A 155 -5.89 -3.96 19.59
CA LYS A 155 -5.01 -5.13 19.77
C LYS A 155 -5.23 -6.23 18.72
N ASN A 156 -6.50 -6.48 18.36
CA ASN A 156 -6.85 -7.47 17.34
C ASN A 156 -6.48 -6.97 15.93
N ILE A 157 -6.69 -5.68 15.66
CA ILE A 157 -6.30 -5.06 14.39
C ILE A 157 -4.79 -5.15 14.21
N MET A 158 -4.01 -4.75 15.21
CA MET A 158 -2.55 -4.82 15.20
C MET A 158 -2.05 -6.26 14.99
N SER A 159 -2.56 -7.22 15.76
CA SER A 159 -2.17 -8.63 15.62
C SER A 159 -2.49 -9.19 14.24
N SER A 160 -3.67 -8.87 13.68
CA SER A 160 -4.07 -9.29 12.34
C SER A 160 -3.17 -8.68 11.27
N ASN A 161 -2.86 -7.38 11.38
CA ASN A 161 -2.00 -6.71 10.41
C ASN A 161 -0.58 -7.25 10.40
N ILE A 162 0.03 -7.46 11.57
CA ILE A 162 1.36 -8.06 11.66
C ILE A 162 1.39 -9.47 11.06
N LYS A 163 0.33 -10.28 11.29
CA LYS A 163 0.23 -11.62 10.70
C LYS A 163 0.08 -11.60 9.18
N ASN A 164 -0.74 -10.67 8.66
CA ASN A 164 -1.15 -10.64 7.26
C ASN A 164 -0.26 -9.77 6.38
N LYS A 165 0.56 -8.88 6.94
CA LYS A 165 1.50 -8.05 6.20
C LYS A 165 2.87 -8.70 6.12
N ASP A 166 3.58 -8.47 5.04
CA ASP A 166 4.85 -9.13 4.79
C ASP A 166 5.96 -8.61 5.70
N ARG A 167 5.96 -7.30 5.95
CA ARG A 167 6.97 -6.64 6.78
C ARG A 167 6.37 -5.60 7.74
N VAL A 168 7.13 -5.30 8.77
CA VAL A 168 6.86 -4.24 9.75
C VAL A 168 7.95 -3.18 9.63
N LEU A 169 7.60 -2.01 9.11
CA LEU A 169 8.44 -0.82 9.16
C LEU A 169 8.29 -0.20 10.56
N PHE A 170 9.30 -0.32 11.38
CA PHE A 170 9.27 0.20 12.75
C PHE A 170 9.96 1.56 12.82
N ILE A 171 9.23 2.60 13.21
CA ILE A 171 9.77 3.94 13.47
C ILE A 171 10.27 3.98 14.90
N ALA A 172 11.58 3.80 15.07
CA ALA A 172 12.24 3.80 16.36
C ALA A 172 12.45 5.23 16.86
N SER A 173 11.86 5.53 17.99
CA SER A 173 12.01 6.78 18.76
C SER A 173 11.93 6.50 20.24
N GLU A 174 12.28 7.47 21.08
CA GLU A 174 12.04 7.39 22.51
C GLU A 174 10.56 7.08 22.80
N ASN A 175 9.63 7.74 22.07
CA ASN A 175 8.21 7.55 22.25
C ASN A 175 7.76 6.13 21.87
N SER A 176 8.21 5.59 20.74
CA SER A 176 7.83 4.26 20.28
C SER A 176 8.42 3.14 21.15
N ILE A 177 9.67 3.29 21.56
CA ILE A 177 10.35 2.31 22.42
C ILE A 177 9.70 2.24 23.80
N LYS A 178 9.18 3.36 24.35
CA LYS A 178 8.45 3.41 25.60
C LYS A 178 6.97 3.01 25.47
N SER A 179 6.42 2.95 24.26
CA SER A 179 5.02 2.66 24.01
C SER A 179 4.69 1.18 24.25
N LYS A 180 3.71 0.88 25.12
CA LYS A 180 3.21 -0.49 25.32
C LYS A 180 2.62 -1.10 24.03
N ALA A 181 1.97 -0.29 23.21
CA ALA A 181 1.40 -0.73 21.92
C ALA A 181 2.51 -1.15 20.96
N CYS A 182 3.53 -0.31 20.78
CA CYS A 182 4.68 -0.63 19.93
C CYS A 182 5.46 -1.84 20.44
N GLN A 183 5.63 -1.98 21.75
CA GLN A 183 6.29 -3.16 22.32
C GLN A 183 5.47 -4.45 22.09
N PHE A 184 4.15 -4.38 22.13
CA PHE A 184 3.29 -5.49 21.76
C PHE A 184 3.44 -5.86 20.29
N GLU A 185 3.49 -4.88 19.38
CA GLU A 185 3.72 -5.08 17.95
C GLU A 185 5.09 -5.73 17.69
N LEU A 186 6.13 -5.28 18.38
CA LEU A 186 7.47 -5.87 18.30
C LEU A 186 7.47 -7.34 18.76
N SER A 187 6.79 -7.67 19.87
CA SER A 187 6.67 -9.04 20.33
C SER A 187 5.96 -9.92 19.30
N LYS A 188 4.87 -9.45 18.70
CA LYS A 188 4.13 -10.19 17.66
C LYS A 188 4.92 -10.35 16.35
N GLY A 189 5.65 -9.34 15.95
CA GLY A 189 6.53 -9.42 14.79
C GLY A 189 7.67 -10.42 15.00
N ARG A 190 8.26 -10.46 16.19
CA ARG A 190 9.28 -11.44 16.55
C ARG A 190 8.74 -12.87 16.57
N GLU A 191 7.55 -13.12 17.16
CA GLU A 191 6.86 -14.40 17.07
C GLU A 191 6.67 -14.85 15.60
N LYS A 192 6.28 -13.93 14.72
CA LYS A 192 6.13 -14.20 13.28
C LYS A 192 7.47 -14.56 12.65
N GLN A 193 8.54 -13.81 12.95
CA GLN A 193 9.88 -14.05 12.42
C GLN A 193 10.41 -15.43 12.83
N GLU A 194 10.18 -15.84 14.07
CA GLU A 194 10.54 -17.19 14.56
C GLU A 194 9.80 -18.31 13.81
N ILE A 195 8.53 -18.08 13.41
CA ILE A 195 7.72 -19.06 12.69
C ILE A 195 8.07 -19.11 11.19
N THR A 196 8.28 -17.95 10.56
CA THR A 196 8.43 -17.85 9.10
C THR A 196 9.87 -17.93 8.61
N TRP A 197 10.86 -17.83 9.52
CA TRP A 197 12.30 -17.75 9.23
C TRP A 197 12.66 -16.59 8.26
N ASN A 198 11.80 -15.58 8.17
CA ASN A 198 11.99 -14.41 7.33
C ASN A 198 12.19 -13.17 8.18
N ASP A 199 13.00 -12.22 7.68
CA ASP A 199 13.13 -10.90 8.30
C ASP A 199 11.80 -10.14 8.19
N VAL A 200 11.13 -9.97 9.33
CA VAL A 200 9.85 -9.26 9.43
C VAL A 200 10.07 -7.77 9.64
N PHE A 201 11.08 -7.40 10.43
CA PHE A 201 11.32 -6.02 10.81
C PHE A 201 12.22 -5.27 9.84
N PHE A 202 11.86 -4.02 9.58
CA PHE A 202 12.71 -3.02 8.97
C PHE A 202 12.69 -1.76 9.84
N PRO A 203 13.71 -1.53 10.69
CA PRO A 203 13.74 -0.36 11.54
C PRO A 203 14.25 0.87 10.79
N ILE A 204 13.63 2.02 11.07
CA ILE A 204 14.18 3.34 10.82
C ILE A 204 14.19 4.10 12.13
N HIS A 205 15.18 4.94 12.41
CA HIS A 205 15.22 5.71 13.65
C HIS A 205 15.16 7.21 13.39
N ILE A 206 14.48 7.90 14.29
CA ILE A 206 14.30 9.35 14.26
C ILE A 206 14.96 10.05 15.46
N ASP A 207 15.53 9.27 16.35
CA ASP A 207 16.44 9.67 17.42
C ASP A 207 17.37 8.51 17.79
N ASN A 208 18.32 8.72 18.67
CA ASN A 208 19.29 7.71 19.08
C ASN A 208 18.83 6.82 20.22
N PHE A 209 17.62 7.01 20.74
CA PHE A 209 17.15 6.33 21.95
C PHE A 209 17.22 4.80 21.85
N LEU A 210 16.91 4.24 20.67
CA LEU A 210 17.04 2.79 20.39
C LEU A 210 18.43 2.27 20.76
N PHE A 211 19.48 3.03 20.47
CA PHE A 211 20.88 2.62 20.64
C PHE A 211 21.44 2.96 22.05
N ASP A 212 20.97 4.04 22.63
CA ASP A 212 21.45 4.57 23.92
C ASP A 212 20.75 3.95 25.14
N LEU A 213 19.62 3.26 24.93
CA LEU A 213 18.84 2.69 26.04
C LEU A 213 19.55 1.51 26.68
N GLU A 214 19.70 1.58 28.00
CA GLU A 214 20.18 0.51 28.86
C GLU A 214 19.01 -0.31 29.42
N LYS A 215 19.24 -1.61 29.66
CA LYS A 215 18.18 -2.54 30.12
C LYS A 215 17.52 -2.07 31.42
N GLU A 216 18.31 -1.54 32.35
CA GLU A 216 17.92 -1.11 33.68
C GLU A 216 16.97 0.09 33.64
N LYS A 217 16.96 0.84 32.55
CA LYS A 217 16.09 2.01 32.34
C LYS A 217 14.72 1.65 31.76
N ILE A 218 14.50 0.40 31.37
CA ILE A 218 13.22 -0.06 30.81
C ILE A 218 12.16 -0.15 31.90
N ARG A 219 10.97 0.37 31.59
CA ARG A 219 9.78 0.34 32.46
C ARG A 219 8.57 -0.14 31.67
N PRO A 220 7.59 -0.84 32.28
CA PRO A 220 7.64 -1.29 33.71
C PRO A 220 8.61 -2.46 33.88
N ILE A 221 9.06 -2.70 35.11
CA ILE A 221 10.07 -3.71 35.46
C ILE A 221 9.59 -5.11 35.10
N GLU A 222 8.31 -5.40 35.25
CA GLU A 222 7.70 -6.69 34.93
C GLU A 222 7.84 -7.06 33.44
N SER A 223 7.85 -6.06 32.56
CA SER A 223 8.01 -6.23 31.10
C SER A 223 9.44 -6.04 30.62
N GLN A 224 10.37 -5.70 31.51
CA GLN A 224 11.76 -5.35 31.14
C GLN A 224 12.44 -6.42 30.30
N GLY A 225 12.29 -7.69 30.66
CA GLY A 225 12.92 -8.80 29.95
C GLY A 225 12.39 -8.96 28.53
N GLU A 226 11.09 -8.82 28.32
CA GLU A 226 10.45 -8.92 27.00
C GLU A 226 10.81 -7.73 26.14
N TYR A 227 10.68 -6.50 26.68
CA TYR A 227 11.01 -5.29 25.93
C TYR A 227 12.49 -5.24 25.55
N TRP A 228 13.38 -5.71 26.44
CA TRP A 228 14.80 -5.81 26.13
C TRP A 228 15.07 -6.77 24.96
N LYS A 229 14.38 -7.93 24.90
CA LYS A 229 14.49 -8.84 23.75
C LYS A 229 14.07 -8.16 22.45
N ASN A 230 12.95 -7.42 22.47
CA ASN A 230 12.50 -6.66 21.29
C ASN A 230 13.55 -5.64 20.81
N ILE A 231 14.14 -4.90 21.76
CA ILE A 231 15.18 -3.91 21.45
C ILE A 231 16.44 -4.57 20.89
N GLN A 232 16.85 -5.70 21.46
CA GLN A 232 18.02 -6.43 20.96
C GLN A 232 17.80 -6.94 19.53
N GLU A 233 16.61 -7.40 19.18
CA GLU A 233 16.30 -7.80 17.80
C GLU A 233 16.39 -6.61 16.84
N LEU A 234 15.82 -5.46 17.19
CA LEU A 234 15.94 -4.26 16.36
C LEU A 234 17.39 -3.81 16.18
N ARG A 235 18.22 -3.90 17.24
CA ARG A 235 19.64 -3.51 17.19
C ARG A 235 20.50 -4.41 16.31
N LYS A 236 20.08 -5.64 16.03
CA LYS A 236 20.75 -6.53 15.07
C LYS A 236 20.57 -6.09 13.62
N LEU A 237 19.53 -5.29 13.36
CA LEU A 237 19.17 -4.85 12.02
C LEU A 237 19.83 -3.51 11.68
N ASN A 238 20.13 -3.33 10.38
CA ASN A 238 20.64 -2.05 9.90
C ASN A 238 19.50 -1.02 9.82
N SER A 239 19.40 -0.15 10.82
CA SER A 239 18.43 0.92 10.87
C SER A 239 18.86 2.13 10.06
N LEU A 240 17.95 2.69 9.25
CA LEU A 240 18.21 3.93 8.51
C LEU A 240 17.94 5.15 9.40
N ASP A 241 18.87 6.11 9.38
CA ASP A 241 18.81 7.32 10.18
C ASP A 241 17.98 8.42 9.50
N PHE A 242 16.83 8.72 10.09
CA PHE A 242 15.93 9.81 9.69
C PHE A 242 15.84 10.93 10.74
N SER A 243 16.76 10.99 11.71
CA SER A 243 16.72 11.97 12.82
C SER A 243 16.67 13.43 12.35
N ASN A 244 17.27 13.74 11.21
CA ASN A 244 17.29 15.10 10.64
C ASN A 244 16.00 15.47 9.89
N PHE A 245 14.98 14.59 9.83
CA PHE A 245 13.78 14.76 9.00
C PHE A 245 12.48 14.70 9.79
N THR A 246 12.54 14.79 11.11
CA THR A 246 11.39 14.75 12.02
C THR A 246 10.57 16.03 12.00
N ASP A 247 11.22 17.18 11.75
CA ASP A 247 10.53 18.46 11.65
C ASP A 247 9.80 18.61 10.30
N ALA A 248 8.73 19.43 10.32
CA ALA A 248 7.91 19.69 9.14
C ALA A 248 8.68 20.34 7.98
N LYS A 249 9.84 20.93 8.25
CA LYS A 249 10.73 21.52 7.25
C LYS A 249 11.79 20.50 6.87
N ILE A 250 11.66 19.92 5.68
CA ILE A 250 12.76 19.17 5.07
C ILE A 250 13.84 20.18 4.70
N ILE A 251 14.95 20.17 5.45
CA ILE A 251 16.06 21.08 5.20
C ILE A 251 16.90 20.61 3.99
N ASP A 252 16.91 19.30 3.72
CA ASP A 252 17.68 18.70 2.62
C ASP A 252 16.86 17.60 1.92
N GLU A 253 16.10 17.99 0.90
CA GLU A 253 15.25 17.09 0.14
C GLU A 253 16.07 16.00 -0.58
N HIS A 254 17.29 16.33 -1.04
CA HIS A 254 18.14 15.36 -1.71
C HIS A 254 18.60 14.23 -0.76
N LYS A 255 18.98 14.56 0.47
CA LYS A 255 19.33 13.55 1.47
C LYS A 255 18.13 12.70 1.86
N PHE A 256 16.95 13.32 2.01
CA PHE A 256 15.72 12.58 2.28
C PHE A 256 15.41 11.58 1.17
N GLU A 257 15.45 12.00 -0.09
CA GLU A 257 15.22 11.14 -1.25
C GLU A 257 16.24 9.98 -1.32
N LYS A 258 17.49 10.23 -1.01
CA LYS A 258 18.52 9.19 -0.94
C LYS A 258 18.23 8.14 0.13
N LEU A 259 17.73 8.56 1.30
CA LEU A 259 17.30 7.64 2.36
C LEU A 259 16.05 6.84 1.96
N ILE A 260 15.06 7.50 1.33
CA ILE A 260 13.89 6.82 0.80
C ILE A 260 14.27 5.80 -0.26
N TYR A 261 15.20 6.11 -1.15
CA TYR A 261 15.70 5.12 -2.13
C TYR A 261 16.34 3.90 -1.45
N ARG A 262 17.14 4.11 -0.40
CA ARG A 262 17.74 3.01 0.39
C ARG A 262 16.66 2.21 1.12
N LEU A 263 15.64 2.88 1.66
CA LEU A 263 14.49 2.24 2.30
C LEU A 263 13.74 1.34 1.31
N LEU A 264 13.40 1.86 0.13
CA LEU A 264 12.74 1.11 -0.95
C LEU A 264 13.55 -0.12 -1.37
N LYS A 265 14.87 0.03 -1.52
CA LYS A 265 15.75 -1.10 -1.88
C LYS A 265 15.76 -2.19 -0.81
N GLY A 266 15.69 -1.83 0.48
CA GLY A 266 15.64 -2.78 1.57
C GLY A 266 14.25 -3.42 1.77
N LEU A 267 13.18 -2.72 1.38
CA LEU A 267 11.81 -3.22 1.45
C LEU A 267 11.44 -4.12 0.27
N ARG A 268 12.09 -4.00 -0.87
CA ARG A 268 11.94 -4.91 -2.01
C ARG A 268 12.83 -6.14 -1.79
N LYS A 269 12.27 -7.33 -1.93
CA LYS A 269 13.05 -8.57 -1.98
C LYS A 269 13.64 -8.76 -3.36
#